data_c83d330c9e7e874da040f7e8d41c8c63
#
_entry.id   c83d330c9e7e874da040f7e8d41c8c63
#
_cell.length_a   1.000
_cell.length_b   1.000
_cell.length_c   1.000
_cell.angle_alpha   90.00
_cell.angle_beta   90.00
_cell.angle_gamma   90.00
#
_symmetry.space_group_name_H-M   'P 1'
#
loop_
_entity.id
_entity.type
_entity.pdbx_description
1 polymer ?
#
loop_
_entity_poly.entity_id
_entity_poly.type
_entity_poly.pdbx_seq_one_letter_code
_entity_poly.pdbx_strand_id
1 'polypeptide(L)'
;MKKDLIPLFKVYMSKKASKEASKIINSGYIGQGPVVEQFEEDLRHKIYSEFVVTTNSATSAEHIAIRMLKNPSEEKEVFEYGYITKTWPGIQEGD
;
A
#
# COMPACT_ATOMS: atom_id res chain seq x y z
N MET A 1 27.47 -7.31 -32.20
CA MET A 1 27.54 -7.81 -30.82
C MET A 1 26.81 -6.87 -29.91
N LYS A 2 25.72 -7.31 -29.34
CA LYS A 2 25.09 -6.53 -28.29
C LYS A 2 25.99 -6.59 -27.06
N LYS A 3 26.52 -5.46 -26.62
CA LYS A 3 27.12 -5.36 -25.31
C LYS A 3 26.03 -5.64 -24.28
N ASP A 4 26.30 -6.58 -23.38
CA ASP A 4 25.43 -6.79 -22.23
C ASP A 4 25.45 -5.53 -21.37
N LEU A 5 24.41 -4.72 -21.54
CA LEU A 5 24.23 -3.53 -20.71
C LEU A 5 23.77 -3.96 -19.33
N ILE A 6 24.52 -3.58 -18.32
CA ILE A 6 24.11 -3.76 -16.94
C ILE A 6 23.11 -2.63 -16.61
N PRO A 7 21.84 -2.95 -16.34
CA PRO A 7 20.86 -1.91 -16.00
C PRO A 7 21.20 -1.27 -14.67
N LEU A 8 20.83 0.00 -14.54
CA LEU A 8 21.00 0.73 -13.28
C LEU A 8 20.25 0.06 -12.12
N PHE A 9 19.10 -0.47 -12.41
CA PHE A 9 18.32 -1.28 -11.48
C PHE A 9 17.51 -2.32 -12.25
N LYS A 10 17.22 -3.42 -11.60
CA LYS A 10 16.38 -4.47 -12.15
C LYS A 10 15.51 -5.05 -11.04
N VAL A 11 14.22 -5.15 -11.30
CA VAL A 11 13.29 -5.80 -10.37
C VAL A 11 13.50 -7.31 -10.44
N TYR A 12 13.71 -7.92 -9.28
CA TYR A 12 13.70 -9.37 -9.19
C TYR A 12 12.26 -9.86 -9.19
N MET A 13 12.00 -10.85 -10.03
CA MET A 13 10.70 -11.49 -10.09
C MET A 13 10.89 -13.01 -10.09
N SER A 14 10.25 -13.68 -9.13
CA SER A 14 10.27 -15.13 -9.05
C SER A 14 9.63 -15.74 -10.29
N LYS A 15 10.15 -16.89 -10.75
CA LYS A 15 9.54 -17.65 -11.84
C LYS A 15 8.11 -18.10 -11.55
N LYS A 16 7.74 -18.18 -10.28
CA LYS A 16 6.38 -18.53 -9.83
C LYS A 16 5.41 -17.36 -9.93
N ALA A 17 5.90 -16.12 -9.97
CA ALA A 17 5.05 -14.93 -9.94
C ALA A 17 4.08 -14.87 -11.12
N SER A 18 4.54 -15.20 -12.33
CA SER A 18 3.67 -15.22 -13.51
C SER A 18 2.57 -16.28 -13.42
N LYS A 19 2.88 -17.43 -12.84
CA LYS A 19 1.90 -18.51 -12.64
C LYS A 19 0.83 -18.09 -11.64
N GLU A 20 1.22 -17.52 -10.53
CA GLU A 20 0.28 -17.06 -9.50
C GLU A 20 -0.58 -15.89 -10.01
N ALA A 21 0.02 -14.94 -10.71
CA ALA A 21 -0.71 -13.86 -11.35
C ALA A 21 -1.74 -14.38 -12.36
N SER A 22 -1.36 -15.34 -13.19
CA SER A 22 -2.27 -15.97 -14.15
C SER A 22 -3.46 -16.64 -13.48
N LYS A 23 -3.25 -17.33 -12.38
CA LYS A 23 -4.34 -17.95 -11.61
C LYS A 23 -5.34 -16.90 -11.13
N ILE A 24 -4.87 -15.78 -10.59
CA ILE A 24 -5.72 -14.72 -10.10
C ILE A 24 -6.50 -14.07 -11.25
N ILE A 25 -5.84 -13.76 -12.34
CA ILE A 25 -6.49 -13.17 -13.52
C ILE A 25 -7.58 -14.10 -14.06
N ASN A 26 -7.26 -15.38 -14.18
CA ASN A 26 -8.20 -16.39 -14.71
C ASN A 26 -9.37 -16.68 -13.74
N SER A 27 -9.19 -16.42 -12.45
CA SER A 27 -10.26 -16.56 -11.46
C SER A 27 -11.36 -15.51 -11.62
N GLY A 28 -11.07 -14.39 -12.24
CA GLY A 28 -11.96 -13.24 -12.34
C GLY A 28 -12.05 -12.38 -11.09
N TYR A 29 -11.45 -12.79 -9.99
CA TYR A 29 -11.44 -12.04 -8.73
C TYR A 29 -10.13 -11.27 -8.59
N ILE A 30 -10.01 -10.20 -9.35
CA ILE A 30 -8.79 -9.40 -9.43
C ILE A 30 -8.68 -8.27 -8.39
N GLY A 31 -9.71 -8.09 -7.58
CA GLY A 31 -9.69 -7.12 -6.48
C GLY A 31 -9.02 -7.67 -5.23
N GLN A 32 -9.16 -6.94 -4.14
CA GLN A 32 -8.70 -7.40 -2.85
C GLN A 32 -9.46 -8.66 -2.42
N GLY A 33 -8.73 -9.68 -1.99
CA GLY A 33 -9.32 -10.96 -1.63
C GLY A 33 -8.36 -11.86 -0.85
N PRO A 34 -8.62 -13.17 -0.85
CA PRO A 34 -7.86 -14.12 -0.02
C PRO A 34 -6.34 -14.11 -0.23
N VAL A 35 -5.87 -13.81 -1.43
CA VAL A 35 -4.43 -13.75 -1.72
C VAL A 35 -3.78 -12.55 -1.04
N VAL A 36 -4.46 -11.41 -1.00
CA VAL A 36 -4.01 -10.22 -0.28
C VAL A 36 -3.99 -10.49 1.22
N GLU A 37 -5.02 -11.11 1.74
CA GLU A 37 -5.10 -11.50 3.16
C GLU A 37 -3.96 -12.43 3.55
N GLN A 38 -3.65 -13.41 2.72
CA GLN A 38 -2.53 -14.33 2.94
C GLN A 38 -1.20 -13.59 2.91
N PHE A 39 -1.03 -12.65 2.00
CA PHE A 39 0.17 -11.84 1.92
C PHE A 39 0.36 -10.98 3.17
N GLU A 40 -0.70 -10.35 3.64
CA GLU A 40 -0.68 -9.56 4.87
C GLU A 40 -0.36 -10.44 6.08
N GLU A 41 -0.91 -11.64 6.16
CA GLU A 41 -0.63 -12.59 7.23
C GLU A 41 0.84 -13.04 7.22
N ASP A 42 1.37 -13.37 6.07
CA ASP A 42 2.78 -13.73 5.92
C ASP A 42 3.71 -12.59 6.34
N LEU A 43 3.34 -11.35 6.04
CA LEU A 43 4.06 -10.17 6.48
C LEU A 43 4.00 -9.98 8.00
N ARG A 44 2.83 -10.18 8.62
CA ARG A 44 2.69 -10.12 10.08
C ARG A 44 3.69 -11.03 10.77
N HIS A 45 3.79 -12.25 10.29
CA HIS A 45 4.76 -13.22 10.83
C HIS A 45 6.20 -12.78 10.60
N LYS A 46 6.50 -12.27 9.41
CA LYS A 46 7.87 -11.89 9.06
C LYS A 46 8.40 -10.68 9.81
N ILE A 47 7.57 -9.70 10.03
CA ILE A 47 7.97 -8.45 10.68
C ILE A 47 7.56 -8.38 12.15
N TYR A 48 6.97 -9.44 12.68
CA TYR A 48 6.49 -9.52 14.07
C TYR A 48 5.54 -8.37 14.43
N SER A 49 4.64 -8.04 13.52
CA SER A 49 3.61 -7.02 13.74
C SER A 49 2.23 -7.63 13.70
N GLU A 50 1.40 -7.23 14.62
CA GLU A 50 0.00 -7.63 14.65
C GLU A 50 -0.82 -6.97 13.53
N PHE A 51 -0.41 -5.79 13.11
CA PHE A 51 -1.16 -4.98 12.17
C PHE A 51 -0.37 -4.76 10.89
N VAL A 52 -0.89 -5.27 9.80
CA VAL A 52 -0.33 -5.06 8.47
C VAL A 52 -1.47 -4.78 7.51
N VAL A 53 -1.35 -3.71 6.78
CA VAL A 53 -2.27 -3.33 5.70
C VAL A 53 -1.47 -3.04 4.46
N THR A 54 -1.83 -3.67 3.37
CA THR A 54 -1.19 -3.42 2.09
C THR A 54 -1.89 -2.31 1.32
N THR A 55 -1.13 -1.58 0.54
CA THR A 55 -1.63 -0.50 -0.31
C THR A 55 -1.12 -0.68 -1.73
N ASN A 56 -1.68 0.06 -2.66
CA ASN A 56 -1.30 -0.04 -4.06
C ASN A 56 -0.01 0.69 -4.42
N SER A 57 0.53 1.48 -3.51
CA SER A 57 1.78 2.22 -3.72
C SER A 57 2.41 2.64 -2.40
N ALA A 58 3.71 2.90 -2.42
CA ALA A 58 4.42 3.47 -1.28
C ALA A 58 3.89 4.87 -0.92
N THR A 59 3.55 5.66 -1.89
CA THR A 59 2.95 6.99 -1.69
C THR A 59 1.66 6.91 -0.89
N SER A 60 0.78 5.97 -1.21
CA SER A 60 -0.45 5.74 -0.45
C SER A 60 -0.16 5.30 0.99
N ALA A 61 0.83 4.43 1.18
CA ALA A 61 1.23 3.97 2.50
C ALA A 61 1.79 5.12 3.36
N GLU A 62 2.63 5.95 2.79
CA GLU A 62 3.17 7.15 3.45
C GLU A 62 2.05 8.13 3.84
N HIS A 63 1.11 8.35 2.93
CA HIS A 63 -0.02 9.22 3.19
C HIS A 63 -0.85 8.73 4.38
N ILE A 64 -1.17 7.45 4.42
CA ILE A 64 -1.91 6.85 5.54
C ILE A 64 -1.11 6.96 6.84
N ALA A 65 0.18 6.66 6.81
CA ALA A 65 1.05 6.74 7.99
C ALA A 65 1.11 8.16 8.56
N ILE A 66 1.30 9.15 7.72
CA ILE A 66 1.31 10.56 8.13
C ILE A 66 -0.03 10.97 8.72
N ARG A 67 -1.12 10.53 8.10
CA ARG A 67 -2.46 10.82 8.59
C ARG A 67 -2.73 10.23 9.97
N MET A 68 -2.24 9.02 10.23
CA MET A 68 -2.38 8.35 11.52
C MET A 68 -1.60 9.02 12.64
N LEU A 69 -0.49 9.69 12.32
CA LEU A 69 0.31 10.41 13.29
C LEU A 69 -0.37 11.69 13.80
N LYS A 70 -1.45 12.08 13.17
CA LYS A 70 -2.13 13.29 13.53
C LYS A 70 -3.32 13.00 14.42
N ASN A 71 -3.36 13.68 15.54
CA ASN A 71 -4.54 13.64 16.40
C ASN A 71 -5.69 14.38 15.70
N PRO A 72 -6.84 13.75 15.54
CA PRO A 72 -7.99 14.45 15.03
C PRO A 72 -8.30 15.59 16.00
N SER A 73 -8.32 16.82 15.50
CA SER A 73 -8.87 17.90 16.29
C SER A 73 -10.38 17.82 16.27
N GLU A 74 -10.95 18.22 17.37
CA GLU A 74 -12.38 18.35 17.45
C GLU A 74 -12.89 19.29 16.34
N GLU A 75 -13.77 18.74 15.52
CA GLU A 75 -14.74 19.52 14.76
C GLU A 75 -14.31 20.43 13.63
N LYS A 76 -13.46 20.02 12.74
CA LYS A 76 -13.45 20.64 11.41
C LYS A 76 -13.78 19.62 10.34
N GLU A 77 -14.88 19.84 9.66
CA GLU A 77 -15.16 19.13 8.44
C GLU A 77 -14.22 19.65 7.35
N VAL A 78 -13.42 18.76 6.82
CA VAL A 78 -12.54 19.09 5.71
C VAL A 78 -13.05 18.40 4.45
N PHE A 79 -13.21 19.18 3.39
CA PHE A 79 -13.49 18.65 2.09
C PHE A 79 -12.20 18.17 1.47
N GLU A 80 -12.03 16.87 1.39
CA GLU A 80 -10.91 16.26 0.74
C GLU A 80 -11.43 15.35 -0.36
N TYR A 81 -11.01 15.56 -1.59
CA TYR A 81 -11.44 14.77 -2.76
C TYR A 81 -12.95 14.66 -2.96
N GLY A 82 -13.69 15.70 -2.60
CA GLY A 82 -15.15 15.70 -2.71
C GLY A 82 -15.89 14.98 -1.61
N TYR A 83 -15.19 14.50 -0.59
CA TYR A 83 -15.78 13.90 0.59
C TYR A 83 -15.61 14.79 1.81
N ILE A 84 -16.66 14.85 2.63
CA ILE A 84 -16.56 15.48 3.93
C ILE A 84 -15.91 14.47 4.88
N THR A 85 -14.65 14.69 5.20
CA THR A 85 -13.99 13.92 6.24
C THR A 85 -14.04 14.72 7.53
N LYS A 86 -14.55 14.11 8.56
CA LYS A 86 -14.31 14.68 9.88
C LYS A 86 -12.83 14.65 10.16
N THR A 87 -12.21 15.75 10.12
CA THR A 87 -10.96 15.76 10.39
C THR A 87 -10.34 16.73 10.72
N TRP A 88 -9.79 17.15 10.92
CA TRP A 88 -8.56 17.09 11.17
C TRP A 88 -7.76 18.25 10.81
N PRO A 89 -7.06 18.82 11.75
CA PRO A 89 -6.49 20.13 11.58
C PRO A 89 -5.43 20.21 10.50
N GLY A 90 -5.21 19.19 9.80
CA GLY A 90 -4.11 19.25 8.91
C GLY A 90 -2.77 19.44 9.64
N ILE A 91 -1.70 19.63 8.89
CA ILE A 91 -0.43 20.09 9.44
C ILE A 91 -0.66 21.55 9.83
N GLN A 92 -0.52 21.84 11.09
CA GLN A 92 -0.61 23.21 11.55
C GLN A 92 0.70 23.94 11.29
N GLU A 93 0.60 25.24 11.11
CA GLU A 93 1.75 26.10 10.95
C GLU A 93 2.68 25.92 12.17
N GLY A 94 3.92 25.52 11.92
CA GLY A 94 4.91 25.24 12.97
C GLY A 94 5.12 23.76 13.30
N ASP A 95 4.40 22.86 12.65
CA ASP A 95 4.63 21.41 12.81
C ASP A 95 5.81 20.89 11.99
#